data_34bd0b61d53629d8374181104386d3aa
#
_entry.id   34bd0b61d53629d8374181104386d3aa
#
_cell.length_a   1.000
_cell.length_b   1.000
_cell.length_c   1.000
_cell.angle_alpha   90.00
_cell.angle_beta   90.00
_cell.angle_gamma   90.00
#
_symmetry.space_group_name_H-M   'P 1'
#
loop_
_entity.id
_entity.type
_entity.pdbx_description
1 polymer ?
#
loop_
_entity_poly.entity_id
_entity_poly.type
_entity_poly.pdbx_seq_one_letter_code
_entity_poly.pdbx_strand_id
1 'polypeptide(L)'
;MKDNQQRNISTIDRTVTSFLEKEYKDYSIYVAASRALIGLDGLKRTGRKVLYSAIKGSLKNGEQRKVPNLAGDTLNLTLYPHGDVSLNSVCCNMAKEHIWNVNPLYIDSQNGTLRSDVSASSRYLYVRLSKYADIWKTDMELCEKQFDEGQEIEYLQFLPICCVGLM
;
A
#
# COMPACT_ATOMS: atom_id res chain seq x y z
N MET A 1 -14.44 23.23 -43.34
CA MET A 1 -14.38 21.81 -43.70
C MET A 1 -13.74 21.10 -42.52
N LYS A 2 -14.53 20.34 -41.75
CA LYS A 2 -14.03 19.56 -40.62
C LYS A 2 -13.70 18.18 -41.12
N ASP A 3 -12.43 17.83 -41.15
CA ASP A 3 -11.95 16.47 -41.44
C ASP A 3 -12.48 15.51 -40.41
N ASN A 4 -13.47 14.72 -40.81
CA ASN A 4 -13.91 13.53 -40.10
C ASN A 4 -12.84 12.44 -40.31
N GLN A 5 -11.79 12.42 -39.50
CA GLN A 5 -10.94 11.23 -39.38
C GLN A 5 -11.78 10.11 -38.75
N GLN A 6 -12.38 9.28 -39.61
CA GLN A 6 -12.90 7.98 -39.22
C GLN A 6 -11.74 7.17 -38.58
N ARG A 7 -11.80 7.01 -37.27
CA ARG A 7 -10.93 6.04 -36.60
C ARG A 7 -11.30 4.65 -37.12
N ASN A 8 -10.40 4.05 -37.90
CA ASN A 8 -10.50 2.64 -38.26
C ASN A 8 -10.39 1.81 -36.99
N ILE A 9 -11.50 1.49 -36.38
CA ILE A 9 -11.60 0.53 -35.29
C ILE A 9 -11.49 -0.85 -35.93
N SER A 10 -10.33 -1.47 -35.89
CA SER A 10 -10.19 -2.87 -36.27
C SER A 10 -10.92 -3.72 -35.24
N THR A 11 -12.03 -4.29 -35.62
CA THR A 11 -12.76 -5.28 -34.82
C THR A 11 -11.96 -6.57 -34.84
N ILE A 12 -11.51 -7.03 -33.69
CA ILE A 12 -10.84 -8.31 -33.55
C ILE A 12 -11.89 -9.31 -33.05
N ASP A 13 -12.29 -10.25 -33.88
CA ASP A 13 -13.16 -11.34 -33.49
C ASP A 13 -12.39 -12.34 -32.63
N ARG A 14 -12.78 -12.46 -31.35
CA ARG A 14 -12.21 -13.41 -30.40
C ARG A 14 -13.31 -14.23 -29.76
N THR A 15 -13.03 -15.50 -29.55
CA THR A 15 -13.89 -16.34 -28.71
C THR A 15 -13.69 -15.99 -27.24
N VAL A 16 -14.74 -16.14 -26.44
CA VAL A 16 -14.66 -15.95 -24.98
C VAL A 16 -13.59 -16.87 -24.36
N THR A 17 -13.49 -18.10 -24.83
CA THR A 17 -12.47 -19.06 -24.37
C THR A 17 -11.07 -18.51 -24.61
N SER A 18 -10.78 -18.05 -25.83
CA SER A 18 -9.45 -17.49 -26.15
C SER A 18 -9.11 -16.26 -25.30
N PHE A 19 -10.09 -15.39 -25.02
CA PHE A 19 -9.91 -14.24 -24.14
C PHE A 19 -9.60 -14.67 -22.69
N LEU A 20 -10.32 -15.66 -22.17
CA LEU A 20 -10.11 -16.16 -20.80
C LEU A 20 -8.75 -16.85 -20.64
N GLU A 21 -8.34 -17.63 -21.64
CA GLU A 21 -7.08 -18.40 -21.60
C GLU A 21 -5.83 -17.53 -21.74
N LYS A 22 -5.94 -16.36 -22.33
CA LYS A 22 -4.81 -15.48 -22.59
C LYS A 22 -4.90 -14.19 -21.79
N GLU A 23 -5.71 -13.24 -22.25
CA GLU A 23 -5.71 -11.88 -21.67
C GLU A 23 -6.19 -11.85 -20.23
N TYR A 24 -7.26 -12.56 -19.90
CA TYR A 24 -7.77 -12.62 -18.54
C TYR A 24 -6.82 -13.38 -17.61
N LYS A 25 -6.22 -14.46 -18.08
CA LYS A 25 -5.20 -15.20 -17.33
C LYS A 25 -3.98 -14.32 -17.01
N ASP A 26 -3.44 -13.64 -18.02
CA ASP A 26 -2.28 -12.77 -17.85
C ASP A 26 -2.58 -11.63 -16.86
N TYR A 27 -3.75 -11.01 -16.98
CA TYR A 27 -4.21 -10.01 -16.02
C TYR A 27 -4.38 -10.58 -14.61
N SER A 28 -4.94 -11.78 -14.47
CA SER A 28 -5.12 -12.44 -13.18
C SER A 28 -3.79 -12.75 -12.50
N ILE A 29 -2.79 -13.22 -13.25
CA ILE A 29 -1.44 -13.45 -12.75
C ILE A 29 -0.81 -12.13 -12.30
N TYR A 30 -0.92 -11.07 -13.08
CA TYR A 30 -0.44 -9.74 -12.73
C TYR A 30 -1.09 -9.24 -11.42
N VAL A 31 -2.42 -9.33 -11.29
CA VAL A 31 -3.13 -8.90 -10.09
C VAL A 31 -2.72 -9.74 -8.87
N ALA A 32 -2.60 -11.05 -9.03
CA ALA A 32 -2.15 -11.92 -7.95
C ALA A 32 -0.74 -11.52 -7.47
N ALA A 33 0.22 -11.43 -8.38
CA ALA A 33 1.61 -11.15 -8.05
C ALA A 33 1.85 -9.74 -7.49
N SER A 34 1.16 -8.72 -8.04
CA SER A 34 1.46 -7.32 -7.72
C SER A 34 0.57 -6.70 -6.64
N ARG A 35 -0.63 -7.24 -6.40
CA ARG A 35 -1.63 -6.60 -5.54
C ARG A 35 -2.25 -7.49 -4.47
N ALA A 36 -2.55 -8.76 -4.79
CA ALA A 36 -3.39 -9.59 -3.95
C ALA A 36 -2.58 -10.35 -2.90
N LEU A 37 -1.41 -10.85 -3.26
CA LEU A 37 -0.61 -11.67 -2.37
C LEU A 37 0.06 -10.83 -1.27
N ILE A 38 0.08 -11.42 -0.09
CA ILE A 38 0.83 -10.91 1.06
C ILE A 38 2.30 -11.33 0.88
N GLY A 39 3.22 -10.41 1.12
CA GLY A 39 4.65 -10.71 1.10
C GLY A 39 5.11 -11.53 2.31
N LEU A 40 6.38 -11.90 2.32
CA LEU A 40 7.01 -12.64 3.44
C LEU A 40 6.97 -11.83 4.74
N ASP A 41 6.89 -10.51 4.65
CA ASP A 41 6.76 -9.59 5.78
C ASP A 41 5.33 -9.46 6.33
N GLY A 42 4.38 -10.24 5.83
CA GLY A 42 2.96 -10.15 6.20
C GLY A 42 2.21 -8.96 5.63
N LEU A 43 2.84 -8.18 4.75
CA LEU A 43 2.29 -6.95 4.20
C LEU A 43 1.96 -7.09 2.71
N LYS A 44 0.88 -6.46 2.29
CA LYS A 44 0.64 -6.16 0.88
C LYS A 44 1.55 -5.01 0.44
N ARG A 45 1.83 -4.93 -0.86
CA ARG A 45 2.70 -3.89 -1.44
C ARG A 45 2.36 -2.47 -0.97
N THR A 46 1.09 -2.11 -0.92
CA THR A 46 0.65 -0.79 -0.47
C THR A 46 0.95 -0.55 1.02
N GLY A 47 0.67 -1.53 1.87
CA GLY A 47 0.99 -1.44 3.31
C GLY A 47 2.49 -1.31 3.55
N ARG A 48 3.31 -2.04 2.79
CA ARG A 48 4.78 -1.92 2.86
C ARG A 48 5.26 -0.52 2.47
N LYS A 49 4.73 0.06 1.40
CA LYS A 49 5.03 1.44 0.99
C LYS A 49 4.67 2.45 2.08
N VAL A 50 3.49 2.31 2.70
CA VAL A 50 3.06 3.17 3.81
C VAL A 50 4.01 3.03 5.01
N LEU A 51 4.32 1.80 5.43
CA LEU A 51 5.18 1.57 6.59
C LEU A 51 6.62 2.03 6.33
N TYR A 52 7.14 1.78 5.14
CA TYR A 52 8.44 2.27 4.71
C TYR A 52 8.53 3.80 4.77
N SER A 53 7.51 4.49 4.24
CA SER A 53 7.42 5.96 4.30
C SER A 53 7.32 6.46 5.74
N ALA A 54 6.54 5.80 6.57
CA ALA A 54 6.42 6.15 7.99
C ALA A 54 7.76 6.05 8.73
N ILE A 55 8.52 4.99 8.48
CA ILE A 55 9.82 4.75 9.15
C ILE A 55 10.92 5.67 8.60
N LYS A 56 11.02 5.82 7.27
CA LYS A 56 12.11 6.60 6.65
C LYS A 56 11.92 8.12 6.76
N GLY A 57 10.70 8.60 6.74
CA GLY A 57 10.43 10.03 6.58
C GLY A 57 9.57 10.65 7.67
N SER A 58 8.30 10.28 7.69
CA SER A 58 7.26 11.10 8.27
C SER A 58 7.10 10.98 9.77
N LEU A 59 7.40 9.83 10.36
CA LEU A 59 7.10 9.53 11.77
C LEU A 59 8.34 9.16 12.58
N LYS A 60 9.47 9.78 12.24
CA LYS A 60 10.71 9.58 13.00
C LYS A 60 10.54 10.07 14.45
N ASN A 61 11.19 9.38 15.39
CA ASN A 61 11.29 9.80 16.77
C ASN A 61 9.98 9.97 17.55
N GLY A 62 8.92 9.23 17.17
CA GLY A 62 7.63 9.29 17.85
C GLY A 62 6.77 10.49 17.46
N GLU A 63 7.11 11.18 16.39
CA GLU A 63 6.28 12.25 15.84
C GLU A 63 4.89 11.76 15.46
N GLN A 64 3.93 12.62 15.63
CA GLN A 64 2.54 12.39 15.26
C GLN A 64 2.16 13.30 14.09
N ARG A 65 1.55 12.75 13.06
CA ARG A 65 1.10 13.51 11.89
C ARG A 65 -0.33 13.13 11.48
N LYS A 66 -0.99 14.01 10.75
CA LYS A 66 -2.29 13.69 10.16
C LYS A 66 -2.15 12.56 9.15
N VAL A 67 -3.13 11.66 9.11
CA VAL A 67 -3.17 10.53 8.15
C VAL A 67 -2.99 10.98 6.70
N PRO A 68 -3.65 12.07 6.21
CA PRO A 68 -3.41 12.56 4.84
C PRO A 68 -1.97 13.02 4.57
N ASN A 69 -1.26 13.51 5.58
CA ASN A 69 0.14 13.91 5.42
C ASN A 69 1.03 12.68 5.21
N LEU A 70 0.84 11.62 5.99
CA LEU A 70 1.56 10.36 5.77
C LEU A 70 1.23 9.75 4.40
N ALA A 71 -0.03 9.83 3.96
CA ALA A 71 -0.42 9.39 2.62
C ALA A 71 0.30 10.20 1.53
N GLY A 72 0.38 11.54 1.67
CA GLY A 72 1.11 12.41 0.75
C GLY A 72 2.61 12.11 0.72
N ASP A 73 3.23 11.91 1.88
CA ASP A 73 4.64 11.52 1.96
C ASP A 73 4.88 10.14 1.30
N THR A 74 3.93 9.22 1.44
CA THR A 74 4.00 7.91 0.78
C THR A 74 3.89 8.03 -0.73
N LEU A 75 2.99 8.88 -1.23
CA LEU A 75 2.88 9.17 -2.67
C LEU A 75 4.21 9.67 -3.24
N ASN A 76 4.83 10.63 -2.56
CA ASN A 76 6.07 11.26 -3.01
C ASN A 76 7.27 10.31 -2.91
N LEU A 77 7.41 9.60 -1.79
CA LEU A 77 8.59 8.77 -1.53
C LEU A 77 8.58 7.47 -2.35
N THR A 78 7.40 6.92 -2.63
CA THR A 78 7.28 5.60 -3.28
C THR A 78 6.63 5.66 -4.65
N LEU A 79 6.40 6.86 -5.20
CA LEU A 79 5.67 7.13 -6.45
C LEU A 79 4.44 6.21 -6.60
N TYR A 80 3.60 6.21 -5.60
CA TYR A 80 2.43 5.37 -5.60
C TYR A 80 1.44 5.81 -6.70
N PRO A 81 1.06 4.94 -7.65
CA PRO A 81 0.34 5.34 -8.87
C PRO A 81 -1.15 5.61 -8.68
N HIS A 82 -1.69 5.41 -7.47
CA HIS A 82 -3.11 5.59 -7.18
C HIS A 82 -3.33 6.76 -6.22
N GLY A 83 -4.58 7.21 -6.08
CA GLY A 83 -4.94 8.34 -5.23
C GLY A 83 -4.72 8.09 -3.73
N ASP A 84 -4.73 9.18 -2.97
CA ASP A 84 -4.51 9.23 -1.53
C ASP A 84 -5.60 8.53 -0.70
N VAL A 85 -6.82 8.43 -1.23
CA VAL A 85 -7.95 7.80 -0.51
C VAL A 85 -7.64 6.35 -0.12
N SER A 86 -7.03 5.58 -1.02
CA SER A 86 -6.63 4.20 -0.73
C SER A 86 -5.54 4.14 0.33
N LEU A 87 -4.57 5.05 0.29
CA LEU A 87 -3.49 5.14 1.30
C LEU A 87 -4.03 5.53 2.66
N ASN A 88 -4.96 6.49 2.74
CA ASN A 88 -5.63 6.87 3.97
C ASN A 88 -6.33 5.66 4.62
N SER A 89 -7.04 4.86 3.82
CA SER A 89 -7.69 3.64 4.29
C SER A 89 -6.68 2.61 4.81
N VAL A 90 -5.58 2.40 4.09
CA VAL A 90 -4.51 1.50 4.53
C VAL A 90 -3.88 1.97 5.83
N CYS A 91 -3.57 3.26 5.98
CA CYS A 91 -3.04 3.83 7.23
C CYS A 91 -3.98 3.57 8.41
N CYS A 92 -5.29 3.82 8.23
CA CYS A 92 -6.29 3.54 9.27
C CYS A 92 -6.33 2.07 9.63
N ASN A 93 -6.36 1.17 8.64
CA ASN A 93 -6.41 -0.27 8.87
C ASN A 93 -5.15 -0.80 9.57
N MET A 94 -3.97 -0.29 9.25
CA MET A 94 -2.70 -0.67 9.89
C MET A 94 -2.60 -0.21 11.35
N ALA A 95 -3.45 0.70 11.79
CA ALA A 95 -3.53 1.20 13.16
C ALA A 95 -4.67 0.59 13.98
N LYS A 96 -5.45 -0.35 13.42
CA LYS A 96 -6.60 -0.97 14.11
C LYS A 96 -6.14 -2.15 14.96
N GLU A 97 -6.27 -2.03 16.27
CA GLU A 97 -5.86 -3.08 17.22
C GLU A 97 -6.69 -4.37 17.12
N HIS A 98 -7.92 -4.27 16.63
CA HIS A 98 -8.79 -5.45 16.45
C HIS A 98 -8.54 -6.21 15.15
N ILE A 99 -7.71 -5.67 14.26
CA ILE A 99 -7.28 -6.33 12.99
C ILE A 99 -5.89 -6.93 13.14
N TRP A 100 -5.01 -6.26 13.88
CA TRP A 100 -3.61 -6.64 14.00
C TRP A 100 -3.28 -7.07 15.42
N ASN A 101 -2.64 -8.22 15.59
CA ASN A 101 -2.06 -8.61 16.88
C ASN A 101 -0.90 -7.68 17.27
N VAL A 102 -0.12 -7.28 16.29
CA VAL A 102 0.97 -6.31 16.44
C VAL A 102 0.80 -5.23 15.39
N ASN A 103 0.13 -4.17 15.74
CA ASN A 103 -0.14 -3.08 14.82
C ASN A 103 1.12 -2.23 14.58
N PRO A 104 1.49 -1.97 13.31
CA PRO A 104 2.68 -1.16 13.00
C PRO A 104 2.46 0.33 13.23
N LEU A 105 1.24 0.81 13.09
CA LEU A 105 0.84 2.19 13.30
C LEU A 105 -0.12 2.29 14.49
N TYR A 106 -0.22 3.49 15.04
CA TYR A 106 -1.16 3.80 16.10
C TYR A 106 -1.89 5.11 15.80
N ILE A 107 -3.20 5.14 16.01
CA ILE A 107 -4.04 6.32 15.87
C ILE A 107 -4.74 6.56 17.21
N ASP A 108 -4.45 7.71 17.81
CA ASP A 108 -5.01 8.12 19.10
C ASP A 108 -6.32 8.90 18.91
N SER A 109 -7.29 8.25 18.25
CA SER A 109 -8.58 8.86 17.90
C SER A 109 -9.57 7.78 17.50
N GLN A 110 -10.79 8.18 17.09
CA GLN A 110 -11.84 7.29 16.61
C GLN A 110 -11.43 6.59 15.30
N ASN A 111 -10.78 5.44 15.41
CA ASN A 111 -10.32 4.63 14.27
C ASN A 111 -11.11 3.30 14.13
N GLY A 112 -12.32 3.26 14.65
CA GLY A 112 -13.14 2.06 14.65
C GLY A 112 -12.87 1.15 15.85
N THR A 113 -13.77 0.22 16.05
CA THR A 113 -13.70 -0.80 17.11
C THR A 113 -14.18 -2.13 16.56
N LEU A 114 -14.01 -3.22 17.31
CA LEU A 114 -14.52 -4.54 16.93
C LEU A 114 -16.03 -4.56 16.62
N ARG A 115 -16.81 -3.68 17.27
CA ARG A 115 -18.27 -3.58 17.06
C ARG A 115 -18.65 -2.67 15.88
N SER A 116 -17.81 -1.70 15.56
CA SER A 116 -18.03 -0.75 14.48
C SER A 116 -16.69 -0.40 13.86
N ASP A 117 -16.40 -0.99 12.73
CA ASP A 117 -15.12 -0.85 12.03
C ASP A 117 -15.02 0.47 11.23
N VAL A 118 -15.85 1.46 11.55
CA VAL A 118 -15.87 2.76 10.86
C VAL A 118 -14.90 3.72 11.52
N SER A 119 -13.88 4.12 10.78
CA SER A 119 -12.96 5.19 11.19
C SER A 119 -13.59 6.56 10.94
N ALA A 120 -13.24 7.55 11.76
CA ALA A 120 -13.56 8.93 11.47
C ALA A 120 -12.86 9.39 10.18
N SER A 121 -13.26 10.54 9.62
CA SER A 121 -12.60 11.08 8.42
C SER A 121 -11.10 11.26 8.66
N SER A 122 -10.29 10.79 7.72
CA SER A 122 -8.82 10.78 7.81
C SER A 122 -8.21 12.15 8.14
N ARG A 123 -8.87 13.25 7.72
CA ARG A 123 -8.45 14.63 8.01
C ARG A 123 -8.37 14.97 9.50
N TYR A 124 -9.10 14.23 10.34
CA TYR A 124 -9.15 14.42 11.79
C TYR A 124 -8.29 13.43 12.55
N LEU A 125 -7.76 12.41 11.87
CA LEU A 125 -6.97 11.36 12.48
C LEU A 125 -5.49 11.70 12.47
N TYR A 126 -4.84 11.44 13.60
CA TYR A 126 -3.41 11.57 13.76
C TYR A 126 -2.78 10.20 13.93
N VAL A 127 -1.75 9.92 13.17
CA VAL A 127 -1.04 8.66 13.14
C VAL A 127 0.39 8.83 13.67
N ARG A 128 0.86 7.85 14.40
CA ARG A 128 2.26 7.70 14.82
C ARG A 128 2.72 6.25 14.68
N LEU A 129 4.01 6.03 14.74
CA LEU A 129 4.53 4.66 14.84
C LEU A 129 4.09 4.04 16.16
N SER A 130 3.72 2.77 16.15
CA SER A 130 3.38 2.06 17.37
C SER A 130 4.63 1.79 18.22
N LYS A 131 4.44 1.37 19.46
CA LYS A 131 5.53 0.93 20.33
C LYS A 131 6.30 -0.30 19.79
N TYR A 132 5.72 -1.01 18.84
CA TYR A 132 6.32 -2.17 18.20
C TYR A 132 7.07 -1.84 16.91
N ALA A 133 7.09 -0.56 16.51
CA ALA A 133 7.65 -0.15 15.22
C ALA A 133 9.15 -0.47 15.07
N ASP A 134 9.87 -0.57 16.17
CA ASP A 134 11.30 -0.91 16.13
C ASP A 134 11.56 -2.30 15.56
N ILE A 135 10.58 -3.20 15.68
CA ILE A 135 10.63 -4.53 15.07
C ILE A 135 10.82 -4.43 13.54
N TRP A 136 10.13 -3.50 12.87
CA TRP A 136 10.25 -3.30 11.42
C TRP A 136 11.41 -2.41 10.99
N LYS A 137 12.15 -1.80 11.94
CA LYS A 137 13.30 -0.95 11.64
C LYS A 137 14.62 -1.73 11.60
N THR A 138 14.67 -2.86 12.30
CA THR A 138 15.89 -3.66 12.43
C THR A 138 16.31 -4.19 11.06
N ASP A 139 17.59 -4.09 10.74
CA ASP A 139 18.21 -4.66 9.55
C ASP A 139 17.61 -4.22 8.19
N MET A 140 16.93 -3.09 8.14
CA MET A 140 16.38 -2.55 6.89
C MET A 140 17.44 -2.30 5.81
N GLU A 141 18.69 -2.07 6.22
CA GLU A 141 19.79 -1.84 5.30
C GLU A 141 20.26 -3.12 4.59
N LEU A 142 19.94 -4.27 5.15
CA LEU A 142 20.26 -5.59 4.59
C LEU A 142 19.19 -6.10 3.62
N CYS A 143 18.02 -5.43 3.57
CA CYS A 143 16.91 -5.86 2.72
C CYS A 143 17.14 -5.47 1.26
N GLU A 144 16.75 -6.37 0.36
CA GLU A 144 16.74 -6.09 -1.07
C GLU A 144 15.83 -4.90 -1.40
N LYS A 145 16.34 -4.07 -2.28
CA LYS A 145 15.65 -2.90 -2.79
C LYS A 145 14.97 -3.26 -4.11
N GLN A 146 13.76 -2.78 -4.28
CA GLN A 146 13.00 -2.95 -5.51
C GLN A 146 12.84 -1.60 -6.20
N PHE A 147 13.04 -1.60 -7.52
CA PHE A 147 12.79 -0.44 -8.37
C PHE A 147 11.44 -0.58 -9.05
N ASP A 148 10.63 0.47 -9.06
CA ASP A 148 9.31 0.44 -9.69
C ASP A 148 9.42 0.98 -11.13
N GLU A 149 9.02 0.13 -12.12
CA GLU A 149 8.75 0.46 -13.53
C GLU A 149 9.67 1.53 -14.17
N GLY A 150 10.99 1.34 -14.08
CA GLY A 150 11.97 2.21 -14.78
C GLY A 150 12.26 3.54 -14.10
N GLN A 151 11.76 3.77 -12.91
CA GLN A 151 12.12 4.90 -12.05
C GLN A 151 12.98 4.41 -10.89
N GLU A 152 14.07 5.13 -10.61
CA GLU A 152 14.98 4.83 -9.49
C GLU A 152 14.36 5.11 -8.12
N ILE A 153 13.18 4.50 -7.86
CA ILE A 153 12.55 4.61 -6.56
C ILE A 153 12.83 3.37 -5.78
N GLU A 154 13.70 3.58 -4.87
CA GLU A 154 14.16 2.60 -3.95
C GLU A 154 13.13 2.39 -2.83
N TYR A 155 12.43 1.27 -2.84
CA TYR A 155 11.73 0.79 -1.67
C TYR A 155 12.11 -0.68 -1.42
N LEU A 156 11.96 -1.12 -0.19
CA LEU A 156 12.34 -2.48 0.16
C LEU A 156 11.38 -3.50 -0.44
N GLN A 157 11.92 -4.57 -1.01
CA GLN A 157 11.12 -5.68 -1.51
C GLN A 157 10.34 -6.35 -0.37
N PHE A 158 10.98 -6.48 0.81
CA PHE A 158 10.36 -6.93 2.06
C PHE A 158 10.87 -6.07 3.21
N LEU A 159 10.06 -5.91 4.26
CA LEU A 159 10.56 -5.38 5.52
C LEU A 159 11.21 -6.53 6.34
N PRO A 160 12.17 -6.22 7.23
CA PRO A 160 13.02 -7.23 7.85
C PRO A 160 12.30 -8.31 8.63
N ILE A 161 11.12 -8.02 9.14
CA ILE A 161 10.39 -8.98 9.97
C ILE A 161 9.28 -9.66 9.20
N CYS A 162 9.57 -10.89 8.87
CA CYS A 162 8.70 -11.71 8.05
C CYS A 162 7.47 -12.27 8.77
N CYS A 163 7.38 -12.34 10.05
CA CYS A 163 6.31 -13.11 10.70
C CYS A 163 5.35 -12.29 11.55
N VAL A 164 5.68 -11.05 11.88
CA VAL A 164 4.89 -10.26 12.84
C VAL A 164 3.53 -9.86 12.28
N GLY A 165 3.44 -9.60 10.99
CA GLY A 165 2.15 -9.29 10.34
C GLY A 165 1.25 -10.51 10.12
N LEU A 166 1.78 -11.73 10.29
CA LEU A 166 1.04 -12.99 10.15
C LEU A 166 0.61 -13.57 11.51
N MET A 167 1.16 -13.07 12.59
CA MET A 167 0.80 -13.44 13.97
C MET A 167 -0.41 -12.65 14.46
#